data_68c9ddf2e916ab8cb4f0c827e05b53b3
#
_entry.id   68c9ddf2e916ab8cb4f0c827e05b53b3
#
_cell.length_a   1.000
_cell.length_b   1.000
_cell.length_c   1.000
_cell.angle_alpha   90.00
_cell.angle_beta   90.00
_cell.angle_gamma   90.00
#
_symmetry.space_group_name_H-M   'P 1'
#
loop_
_entity.id
_entity.type
_entity.pdbx_description
1 polymer ?
#
loop_
_entity_poly.entity_id
_entity_poly.type
_entity_poly.pdbx_seq_one_letter_code
_entity_poly.pdbx_strand_id
1 'polypeptide(L)'
;SRTNLKKLGCLFEAFLAALFLDYNKMSIKDEEKWFDTLFVCGPGFQMAQIFLESVYERHVNWTDIIINDDNYKNILQVKIQKEFKTTPMYIERGYDQDTGYNMGVYLCLGYNIHKQSYHTATNYTSEKKTFAEIKLLHDQGEKFFLLLGEAKHKIKKKAEQQACLVALDII
;
A
#
# COMPACT_ATOMS: atom_id res chain seq x y z
N SER A 1 24.29 8.06 -8.99
CA SER A 1 22.96 7.97 -9.63
C SER A 1 22.49 6.54 -9.83
N ARG A 2 23.39 5.56 -9.98
CA ARG A 2 23.03 4.13 -10.18
C ARG A 2 22.37 3.46 -8.98
N THR A 3 22.41 4.08 -7.80
CA THR A 3 21.83 3.55 -6.55
C THR A 3 20.49 4.19 -6.20
N ASN A 4 20.02 5.19 -6.96
CA ASN A 4 18.74 5.84 -6.70
C ASN A 4 17.61 5.07 -7.40
N LEU A 5 16.92 4.21 -6.66
CA LEU A 5 15.85 3.34 -7.17
C LEU A 5 14.71 4.13 -7.84
N LYS A 6 14.37 5.32 -7.34
CA LYS A 6 13.33 6.16 -7.95
C LYS A 6 13.75 6.62 -9.35
N LYS A 7 14.99 7.07 -9.51
CA LYS A 7 15.50 7.49 -10.83
C LYS A 7 15.62 6.32 -11.80
N LEU A 8 16.00 5.14 -11.29
CA LEU A 8 16.04 3.91 -12.11
C LEU A 8 14.64 3.50 -12.56
N GLY A 9 13.63 3.58 -11.68
CA GLY A 9 12.24 3.34 -12.04
C GLY A 9 11.75 4.29 -13.14
N CYS A 10 11.94 5.61 -12.98
CA CYS A 10 11.58 6.57 -14.02
C CYS A 10 12.30 6.33 -15.36
N LEU A 11 13.57 5.90 -15.32
CA LEU A 11 14.31 5.56 -16.52
C LEU A 11 13.73 4.33 -17.22
N PHE A 12 13.34 3.32 -16.45
CA PHE A 12 12.72 2.10 -16.98
C PHE A 12 11.35 2.41 -17.61
N GLU A 13 10.53 3.22 -16.95
CA GLU A 13 9.23 3.68 -17.48
C GLU A 13 9.42 4.47 -18.79
N ALA A 14 10.39 5.38 -18.84
CA ALA A 14 10.71 6.14 -20.05
C ALA A 14 11.19 5.26 -21.19
N PHE A 15 12.02 4.24 -20.90
CA PHE A 15 12.48 3.27 -21.88
C PHE A 15 11.30 2.46 -22.44
N LEU A 16 10.40 1.99 -21.58
CA LEU A 16 9.21 1.25 -21.99
C LEU A 16 8.29 2.10 -22.90
N ALA A 17 8.11 3.36 -22.55
CA ALA A 17 7.35 4.30 -23.38
C ALA A 17 8.02 4.54 -24.75
N ALA A 18 9.33 4.67 -24.78
CA ALA A 18 10.09 4.80 -26.04
C ALA A 18 9.96 3.55 -26.92
N LEU A 19 10.06 2.38 -26.34
CA LEU A 19 9.85 1.09 -27.01
C LEU A 19 8.45 1.02 -27.64
N PHE A 20 7.43 1.33 -26.86
CA PHE A 20 6.03 1.40 -27.31
C PHE A 20 5.85 2.35 -28.51
N LEU A 21 6.38 3.57 -28.40
CA LEU A 21 6.26 4.57 -29.46
C LEU A 21 7.04 4.17 -30.72
N ASP A 22 8.21 3.57 -30.58
CA ASP A 22 9.06 3.19 -31.71
C ASP A 22 8.42 2.06 -32.52
N TYR A 23 7.89 1.06 -31.88
CA TYR A 23 7.17 -0.03 -32.56
C TYR A 23 5.84 0.41 -33.15
N ASN A 24 5.18 1.42 -32.60
CA ASN A 24 3.95 1.97 -33.19
C ASN A 24 4.19 2.84 -34.45
N LYS A 25 5.44 3.20 -34.75
CA LYS A 25 5.78 3.84 -36.03
C LYS A 25 5.78 2.87 -37.22
N MET A 26 5.79 1.56 -36.95
CA MET A 26 5.71 0.57 -37.99
C MET A 26 4.31 0.58 -38.59
N SER A 27 4.19 0.95 -39.88
CA SER A 27 2.94 0.85 -40.60
C SER A 27 2.55 -0.62 -40.79
N ILE A 28 1.43 -1.03 -40.23
CA ILE A 28 0.79 -2.30 -40.56
C ILE A 28 0.15 -2.11 -41.94
N LYS A 29 0.48 -2.99 -42.88
CA LYS A 29 -0.25 -3.04 -44.15
C LYS A 29 -1.67 -3.56 -43.86
N ASP A 30 -2.61 -2.64 -43.76
CA ASP A 30 -4.02 -2.93 -43.62
C ASP A 30 -4.73 -2.42 -44.88
N GLU A 31 -4.83 -3.28 -45.88
CA GLU A 31 -5.43 -2.95 -47.18
C GLU A 31 -6.94 -2.64 -47.06
N GLU A 32 -7.60 -3.21 -46.07
CA GLU A 32 -9.03 -3.05 -45.84
C GLU A 32 -9.38 -2.01 -44.75
N LYS A 33 -8.41 -1.33 -44.18
CA LYS A 33 -8.55 -0.35 -43.07
C LYS A 33 -9.38 -0.88 -41.89
N TRP A 34 -9.32 -2.19 -41.68
CA TRP A 34 -10.09 -2.87 -40.64
C TRP A 34 -9.62 -2.47 -39.23
N PHE A 35 -8.30 -2.22 -39.09
CA PHE A 35 -7.70 -1.80 -37.83
C PHE A 35 -7.95 -0.32 -37.50
N ASP A 36 -8.28 0.52 -38.47
CA ASP A 36 -8.61 1.92 -38.22
C ASP A 36 -9.93 2.09 -37.44
N THR A 37 -10.78 1.07 -37.42
CA THR A 37 -12.07 1.08 -36.73
C THR A 37 -12.09 0.29 -35.43
N LEU A 38 -11.09 -0.55 -35.18
CA LEU A 38 -10.94 -1.34 -33.96
C LEU A 38 -9.88 -0.68 -33.07
N PHE A 39 -10.19 -0.51 -31.79
CA PHE A 39 -9.22 -0.16 -30.75
C PHE A 39 -8.24 -1.33 -30.55
N VAL A 40 -7.46 -1.65 -31.56
CA VAL A 40 -6.41 -2.65 -31.47
C VAL A 40 -5.16 -1.95 -30.99
N CYS A 41 -4.67 -2.35 -29.82
CA CYS A 41 -3.33 -1.96 -29.40
C CYS A 41 -2.36 -2.37 -30.50
N GLY A 42 -1.69 -1.39 -31.10
CA GLY A 42 -0.72 -1.63 -32.16
C GLY A 42 0.43 -2.52 -31.71
N PRO A 43 1.36 -2.90 -32.61
CA PRO A 43 2.49 -3.77 -32.29
C PRO A 43 3.36 -3.27 -31.15
N GLY A 44 3.39 -1.96 -30.89
CA GLY A 44 4.10 -1.37 -29.78
C GLY A 44 3.62 -1.87 -28.41
N PHE A 45 2.32 -2.07 -28.21
CA PHE A 45 1.79 -2.62 -26.97
C PHE A 45 2.24 -4.08 -26.78
N GLN A 46 2.11 -4.89 -27.82
CA GLN A 46 2.53 -6.28 -27.80
C GLN A 46 4.04 -6.42 -27.51
N MET A 47 4.86 -5.59 -28.14
CA MET A 47 6.31 -5.63 -27.94
C MET A 47 6.70 -5.15 -26.54
N ALA A 48 6.04 -4.13 -26.01
CA ALA A 48 6.22 -3.69 -24.64
C ALA A 48 5.81 -4.77 -23.63
N GLN A 49 4.69 -5.46 -23.88
CA GLN A 49 4.23 -6.58 -23.06
C GLN A 49 5.23 -7.73 -23.06
N ILE A 50 5.66 -8.21 -24.22
CA ILE A 50 6.66 -9.29 -24.36
C ILE A 50 7.96 -8.93 -23.64
N PHE A 51 8.40 -7.68 -23.76
CA PHE A 51 9.58 -7.20 -23.05
C PHE A 51 9.40 -7.26 -21.53
N LEU A 52 8.27 -6.75 -21.00
CA LEU A 52 7.96 -6.79 -19.57
C LEU A 52 7.88 -8.21 -19.03
N GLU A 53 7.15 -9.08 -19.72
CA GLU A 53 7.03 -10.49 -19.36
C GLU A 53 8.40 -11.17 -19.29
N SER A 54 9.25 -10.96 -20.31
CA SER A 54 10.61 -11.49 -20.33
C SER A 54 11.48 -10.96 -19.19
N VAL A 55 11.35 -9.68 -18.83
CA VAL A 55 12.07 -9.09 -17.69
C VAL A 55 11.59 -9.71 -16.38
N TYR A 56 10.28 -9.84 -16.20
CA TYR A 56 9.69 -10.42 -14.99
C TYR A 56 10.08 -11.89 -14.83
N GLU A 57 9.97 -12.70 -15.87
CA GLU A 57 10.35 -14.11 -15.82
C GLU A 57 11.83 -14.33 -15.46
N ARG A 58 12.71 -13.46 -15.92
CA ARG A 58 14.16 -13.61 -15.69
C ARG A 58 14.64 -13.04 -14.37
N HIS A 59 13.97 -11.99 -13.85
CA HIS A 59 14.51 -11.19 -12.75
C HIS A 59 13.63 -11.11 -11.53
N VAL A 60 12.38 -11.57 -11.60
CA VAL A 60 11.43 -11.50 -10.50
C VAL A 60 11.16 -12.88 -9.93
N ASN A 61 11.52 -13.09 -8.69
CA ASN A 61 11.09 -14.28 -7.94
C ASN A 61 9.73 -14.02 -7.30
N TRP A 62 8.67 -14.42 -7.97
CA TRP A 62 7.30 -14.23 -7.50
C TRP A 62 7.03 -14.91 -6.15
N THR A 63 7.67 -16.07 -5.92
CA THR A 63 7.55 -16.79 -4.65
C THR A 63 8.08 -15.94 -3.49
N ASP A 64 9.24 -15.33 -3.65
CA ASP A 64 9.82 -14.47 -2.62
C ASP A 64 8.96 -13.23 -2.37
N ILE A 65 8.37 -12.63 -3.43
CA ILE A 65 7.47 -11.48 -3.29
C ILE A 65 6.21 -11.85 -2.55
N ILE A 66 5.62 -13.02 -2.83
CA ILE A 66 4.39 -13.50 -2.18
C ILE A 66 4.66 -13.87 -0.72
N ILE A 67 5.78 -14.53 -0.44
CA ILE A 67 6.15 -14.93 0.93
C ILE A 67 6.54 -13.71 1.78
N ASN A 68 7.22 -12.73 1.18
CA ASN A 68 7.69 -11.51 1.86
C ASN A 68 6.78 -10.32 1.53
N ASP A 69 5.46 -10.52 1.58
CA ASP A 69 4.53 -9.40 1.41
C ASP A 69 4.57 -8.48 2.65
N ASP A 70 5.46 -7.50 2.63
CA ASP A 70 5.61 -6.46 3.66
C ASP A 70 4.46 -5.44 3.65
N ASN A 71 3.35 -5.73 2.97
CA ASN A 71 2.25 -4.78 2.83
C ASN A 71 1.25 -4.85 4.00
N TYR A 72 1.77 -4.91 5.22
CA TYR A 72 0.99 -4.98 6.46
C TYR A 72 -0.03 -3.85 6.60
N LYS A 73 0.32 -2.67 6.07
CA LYS A 73 -0.58 -1.50 6.05
C LYS A 73 -1.87 -1.78 5.27
N ASN A 74 -1.77 -2.37 4.10
CA ASN A 74 -2.93 -2.73 3.28
C ASN A 74 -3.74 -3.87 3.93
N ILE A 75 -3.07 -4.89 4.44
CA ILE A 75 -3.71 -6.02 5.12
C ILE A 75 -4.53 -5.53 6.31
N LEU A 76 -3.94 -4.70 7.18
CA LEU A 76 -4.62 -4.12 8.32
C LEU A 76 -5.79 -3.22 7.91
N GLN A 77 -5.59 -2.38 6.89
CA GLN A 77 -6.64 -1.50 6.37
C GLN A 77 -7.84 -2.28 5.86
N VAL A 78 -7.62 -3.33 5.06
CA VAL A 78 -8.68 -4.19 4.55
C VAL A 78 -9.44 -4.87 5.70
N LYS A 79 -8.72 -5.38 6.72
CA LYS A 79 -9.32 -6.01 7.90
C LYS A 79 -10.22 -5.02 8.66
N ILE A 80 -9.74 -3.81 8.94
CA ILE A 80 -10.49 -2.77 9.64
C ILE A 80 -11.70 -2.28 8.81
N GLN A 81 -11.51 -2.08 7.50
CA GLN A 81 -12.60 -1.67 6.60
C GLN A 81 -13.70 -2.72 6.51
N LYS A 82 -13.33 -3.99 6.50
CA LYS A 82 -14.30 -5.09 6.47
C LYS A 82 -15.16 -5.10 7.74
N GLU A 83 -14.54 -4.94 8.91
CA GLU A 83 -15.23 -5.03 10.21
C GLU A 83 -15.99 -3.74 10.57
N PHE A 84 -15.36 -2.58 10.46
CA PHE A 84 -15.86 -1.33 11.01
C PHE A 84 -16.29 -0.31 9.95
N LYS A 85 -16.12 -0.59 8.65
CA LYS A 85 -16.41 0.33 7.53
C LYS A 85 -15.68 1.68 7.63
N THR A 86 -14.55 1.71 8.35
CA THR A 86 -13.67 2.86 8.53
C THR A 86 -12.23 2.51 8.17
N THR A 87 -11.35 3.51 8.16
CA THR A 87 -9.92 3.32 7.90
C THR A 87 -9.09 3.55 9.17
N PRO A 88 -7.98 2.82 9.37
CA PRO A 88 -7.08 3.10 10.48
C PRO A 88 -6.40 4.45 10.30
N MET A 89 -6.04 5.08 11.41
CA MET A 89 -5.27 6.33 11.44
C MET A 89 -3.80 6.02 11.70
N TYR A 90 -2.92 6.75 10.99
CA TYR A 90 -1.48 6.66 11.16
C TYR A 90 -0.97 7.99 11.70
N ILE A 91 -0.47 8.00 12.92
CA ILE A 91 -0.05 9.24 13.60
C ILE A 91 1.43 9.12 13.97
N GLU A 92 2.19 10.16 13.61
CA GLU A 92 3.55 10.33 14.08
C GLU A 92 3.52 10.81 15.53
N ARG A 93 4.08 10.00 16.42
CA ARG A 93 4.13 10.27 17.86
C ARG A 93 5.40 11.03 18.27
N GLY A 94 6.38 11.05 17.39
CA GLY A 94 7.64 11.76 17.61
C GLY A 94 8.74 11.28 16.68
N TYR A 95 9.82 12.01 16.68
CA TYR A 95 11.05 11.69 15.95
C TYR A 95 12.24 11.78 16.89
N ASP A 96 13.12 10.83 16.81
CA ASP A 96 14.38 10.78 17.54
C ASP A 96 15.53 10.51 16.58
N GLN A 97 16.69 11.13 16.77
CA GLN A 97 17.82 11.01 15.83
C GLN A 97 18.40 9.60 15.75
N ASP A 98 18.36 8.86 16.83
CA ASP A 98 18.94 7.51 16.90
C ASP A 98 17.95 6.45 16.43
N THR A 99 16.69 6.52 16.86
CA THR A 99 15.65 5.52 16.58
C THR A 99 14.76 5.86 15.39
N GLY A 100 14.73 7.13 14.97
CA GLY A 100 13.95 7.64 13.85
C GLY A 100 12.51 8.01 14.22
N TYR A 101 11.60 7.74 13.30
CA TYR A 101 10.17 8.04 13.43
C TYR A 101 9.48 7.02 14.33
N ASN A 102 8.72 7.50 15.31
CA ASN A 102 7.79 6.69 16.09
C ASN A 102 6.40 6.84 15.50
N MET A 103 5.87 5.76 14.91
CA MET A 103 4.55 5.74 14.29
C MET A 103 3.58 4.89 15.09
N GLY A 104 2.36 5.42 15.31
CA GLY A 104 1.27 4.70 15.92
C GLY A 104 0.13 4.47 14.93
N VAL A 105 -0.53 3.31 15.03
CA VAL A 105 -1.73 2.94 14.28
C VAL A 105 -2.92 2.91 15.21
N TYR A 106 -3.99 3.61 14.84
CA TYR A 106 -5.15 3.82 15.70
C TYR A 106 -6.44 3.43 15.00
N LEU A 107 -7.37 2.89 15.79
CA LEU A 107 -8.78 2.71 15.43
C LEU A 107 -9.61 3.81 16.12
N CYS A 108 -10.30 4.62 15.33
CA CYS A 108 -11.15 5.69 15.83
C CYS A 108 -12.60 5.45 15.42
N LEU A 109 -13.48 5.21 16.38
CA LEU A 109 -14.89 4.91 16.17
C LEU A 109 -15.75 5.94 16.91
N GLY A 110 -16.64 6.61 16.20
CA GLY A 110 -17.61 7.55 16.77
C GLY A 110 -17.06 8.92 17.22
N TYR A 111 -15.75 9.16 17.08
CA TYR A 111 -15.14 10.46 17.35
C TYR A 111 -14.82 11.22 16.06
N ASN A 112 -14.74 12.55 16.17
CA ASN A 112 -14.19 13.36 15.10
C ASN A 112 -12.65 13.24 15.12
N ILE A 113 -12.11 12.64 14.09
CA ILE A 113 -10.68 12.31 13.92
C ILE A 113 -9.78 13.54 14.10
N HIS A 114 -10.19 14.70 13.57
CA HIS A 114 -9.38 15.92 13.59
C HIS A 114 -9.31 16.61 14.97
N LYS A 115 -10.16 16.17 15.91
CA LYS A 115 -10.22 16.74 17.27
C LYS A 115 -9.59 15.85 18.34
N GLN A 116 -9.15 14.65 17.97
CA GLN A 116 -8.57 13.70 18.93
C GLN A 116 -7.05 13.85 19.00
N SER A 117 -6.53 13.99 20.23
CA SER A 117 -5.11 13.87 20.50
C SER A 117 -4.75 12.40 20.68
N TYR A 118 -3.65 11.95 20.09
CA TYR A 118 -3.20 10.55 20.23
C TYR A 118 -2.89 10.15 21.69
N HIS A 119 -2.66 11.14 22.57
CA HIS A 119 -2.46 10.92 24.01
C HIS A 119 -3.72 10.41 24.73
N THR A 120 -4.91 10.63 24.17
CA THR A 120 -6.19 10.18 24.74
C THR A 120 -6.58 8.77 24.30
N ALA A 121 -5.79 8.16 23.43
CA ALA A 121 -6.04 6.81 22.97
C ALA A 121 -5.75 5.77 24.06
N THR A 122 -6.67 4.83 24.25
CA THR A 122 -6.46 3.67 25.09
C THR A 122 -5.71 2.58 24.31
N ASN A 123 -4.82 1.85 24.95
CA ASN A 123 -4.18 0.71 24.30
C ASN A 123 -5.19 -0.42 24.10
N TYR A 124 -5.28 -0.96 22.88
CA TYR A 124 -6.20 -2.05 22.56
C TYR A 124 -6.04 -3.27 23.49
N THR A 125 -4.81 -3.65 23.81
CA THR A 125 -4.52 -4.77 24.72
C THR A 125 -5.05 -4.54 26.15
N SER A 126 -5.22 -3.28 26.55
CA SER A 126 -5.77 -2.94 27.88
C SER A 126 -7.29 -3.06 27.94
N GLU A 127 -7.97 -2.97 26.80
CA GLU A 127 -9.44 -3.09 26.73
C GLU A 127 -9.93 -4.52 26.99
N LYS A 128 -9.09 -5.53 26.78
CA LYS A 128 -9.44 -6.95 26.94
C LYS A 128 -10.71 -7.37 26.16
N LYS A 129 -11.01 -6.66 25.07
CA LYS A 129 -12.16 -6.89 24.19
C LYS A 129 -11.68 -7.31 22.81
N THR A 130 -12.40 -8.21 22.18
CA THR A 130 -12.19 -8.58 20.78
C THR A 130 -12.76 -7.53 19.83
N PHE A 131 -12.33 -7.54 18.56
CA PHE A 131 -12.91 -6.68 17.53
C PHE A 131 -14.43 -6.87 17.39
N ALA A 132 -14.94 -8.09 17.55
CA ALA A 132 -16.37 -8.36 17.48
C ALA A 132 -17.15 -7.68 18.63
N GLU A 133 -16.60 -7.71 19.85
CA GLU A 133 -17.19 -7.06 21.01
C GLU A 133 -17.15 -5.51 20.88
N ILE A 134 -16.02 -4.95 20.41
CA ILE A 134 -15.89 -3.53 20.15
C ILE A 134 -16.91 -3.08 19.12
N LYS A 135 -17.09 -3.86 18.04
CA LYS A 135 -18.09 -3.58 17.02
C LYS A 135 -19.51 -3.56 17.58
N LEU A 136 -19.87 -4.57 18.39
CA LEU A 136 -21.17 -4.65 19.01
C LEU A 136 -21.46 -3.43 19.91
N LEU A 137 -20.49 -3.03 20.72
CA LEU A 137 -20.59 -1.86 21.59
C LEU A 137 -20.65 -0.56 20.80
N HIS A 138 -19.88 -0.47 19.71
CA HIS A 138 -19.94 0.68 18.81
C HIS A 138 -21.31 0.81 18.13
N ASP A 139 -21.90 -0.29 17.69
CA ASP A 139 -23.26 -0.31 17.11
C ASP A 139 -24.33 0.10 18.14
N GLN A 140 -24.05 -0.06 19.44
CA GLN A 140 -24.86 0.42 20.57
C GLN A 140 -24.62 1.91 20.92
N GLY A 141 -23.68 2.57 20.22
CA GLY A 141 -23.37 4.00 20.39
C GLY A 141 -22.13 4.31 21.22
N GLU A 142 -21.39 3.30 21.67
CA GLU A 142 -20.10 3.52 22.34
C GLU A 142 -19.04 4.03 21.36
N LYS A 143 -18.14 4.84 21.90
CA LYS A 143 -17.05 5.44 21.12
C LYS A 143 -15.72 4.88 21.56
N PHE A 144 -14.87 4.59 20.59
CA PHE A 144 -13.54 4.03 20.84
C PHE A 144 -12.45 4.83 20.14
N PHE A 145 -11.36 5.09 20.85
CA PHE A 145 -10.13 5.59 20.27
C PHE A 145 -8.97 4.74 20.80
N LEU A 146 -8.53 3.78 20.00
CA LEU A 146 -7.63 2.70 20.41
C LEU A 146 -6.32 2.78 19.66
N LEU A 147 -5.20 2.67 20.39
CA LEU A 147 -3.89 2.39 19.82
C LEU A 147 -3.80 0.89 19.55
N LEU A 148 -3.70 0.51 18.28
CA LEU A 148 -3.59 -0.88 17.85
C LEU A 148 -2.14 -1.39 17.83
N GLY A 149 -1.19 -0.51 17.47
CA GLY A 149 0.22 -0.87 17.42
C GLY A 149 1.11 0.35 17.22
N GLU A 150 2.35 0.23 17.64
CA GLU A 150 3.37 1.27 17.43
C GLU A 150 4.72 0.65 17.09
N ALA A 151 5.51 1.38 16.29
CA ALA A 151 6.87 0.98 15.96
C ALA A 151 7.76 2.18 15.64
N LYS A 152 9.07 1.96 15.76
CA LYS A 152 10.09 2.95 15.46
C LYS A 152 10.97 2.48 14.31
N HIS A 153 11.27 3.38 13.38
CA HIS A 153 12.20 3.10 12.29
C HIS A 153 12.77 4.40 11.71
N LYS A 154 14.01 4.35 11.21
CA LYS A 154 14.67 5.52 10.57
C LYS A 154 13.92 6.03 9.32
N ILE A 155 13.17 5.18 8.65
CA ILE A 155 12.34 5.51 7.50
C ILE A 155 10.87 5.47 7.94
N LYS A 156 10.16 6.60 7.85
CA LYS A 156 8.77 6.75 8.29
C LYS A 156 7.84 5.67 7.71
N LYS A 157 7.92 5.41 6.40
CA LYS A 157 7.11 4.38 5.73
C LYS A 157 7.34 2.97 6.31
N LYS A 158 8.57 2.63 6.69
CA LYS A 158 8.87 1.35 7.32
C LYS A 158 8.36 1.30 8.76
N ALA A 159 8.42 2.42 9.51
CA ALA A 159 7.82 2.51 10.83
C ALA A 159 6.29 2.27 10.78
N GLU A 160 5.59 2.83 9.78
CA GLU A 160 4.17 2.58 9.56
C GLU A 160 3.89 1.10 9.29
N GLN A 161 4.66 0.44 8.42
CA GLN A 161 4.49 -0.99 8.12
C GLN A 161 4.72 -1.86 9.36
N GLN A 162 5.78 -1.58 10.14
CA GLN A 162 6.07 -2.31 11.37
C GLN A 162 4.98 -2.11 12.44
N ALA A 163 4.46 -0.88 12.58
CA ALA A 163 3.35 -0.61 13.48
C ALA A 163 2.09 -1.38 13.08
N CYS A 164 1.84 -1.54 11.76
CA CYS A 164 0.75 -2.36 11.26
C CYS A 164 0.97 -3.86 11.51
N LEU A 165 2.19 -4.37 11.41
CA LEU A 165 2.53 -5.75 11.76
C LEU A 165 2.22 -6.01 13.22
N VAL A 166 2.71 -5.15 14.14
CA VAL A 166 2.40 -5.24 15.58
C VAL A 166 0.89 -5.24 15.83
N ALA A 167 0.14 -4.38 15.12
CA ALA A 167 -1.32 -4.35 15.24
C ALA A 167 -1.97 -5.66 14.76
N LEU A 168 -1.48 -6.26 13.67
CA LEU A 168 -2.03 -7.50 13.11
C LEU A 168 -1.79 -8.71 14.03
N ASP A 169 -0.70 -8.71 14.79
CA ASP A 169 -0.36 -9.80 15.73
C ASP A 169 -1.27 -9.83 16.96
N ILE A 170 -1.95 -8.71 17.29
CA ILE A 170 -2.76 -8.60 18.51
C ILE A 170 -4.28 -8.56 18.27
N ILE A 171 -4.72 -8.43 17.00
CA ILE A 171 -6.15 -8.35 16.61
C ILE A 171 -6.62 -9.69 15.90
#